data_2aaa7525d5b32ae433855bfcee717f56
#
_entry.id   2aaa7525d5b32ae433855bfcee717f56
#
_cell.length_a   1.000
_cell.length_b   1.000
_cell.length_c   1.000
_cell.angle_alpha   90.00
_cell.angle_beta   90.00
_cell.angle_gamma   90.00
#
_symmetry.space_group_name_H-M   'P 1'
#
loop_
_entity.id
_entity.type
_entity.pdbx_description
1 polymer ?
#
loop_
_entity_poly.entity_id
_entity_poly.type
_entity_poly.pdbx_seq_one_letter_code
_entity_poly.pdbx_strand_id
1 'polypeptide(L)'
;MDTLLSLANGFSVAFEPSKLLFCLIGVFLGTAVGVLPGIGPALTVALLLPVTFKLDPAGSLIMFAGIYYGGMYGGSTTAILLNAPGESASLATALEGSKMAKAGRGGPALATAAIGSFVAGLIATIGLAFLAPWLVELAVKFGPWDYFALMIVAFVTVSATFGDSPLRGLTSLFLGMLLGLIGIDKLTGQARLTFGVPELLNGVEVTTLAVGLFAVGEALYVASKRWREPEEIIPIKGSLWMNKQDWKRSWAPWLRGTAFGFPIGALPAGGAEVPTFLSYSTEKKLCKYPEEFGKGAIEGVAGPEAANNASAAGTLVPLLTLGLPTSATAAIMLAGFQQYGLNPGPLLFAEKPDLVWGLIASLFIANVMLVILNLPLIGLWVRLLAIPQPWLYAGILVFATMGTLAVNPSPVELGMLFGFGYLGYLMRRYDYPVAPMVVGLILGPMAEAQLRRALQISLGDPMILLENPISATLLGIAFIALVAPFVMSGLNKFKAAED
;
A
#
# COMPACT_ATOMS: atom_id res chain seq x y z
N MET A 1 23.08 15.98 -7.96
CA MET A 1 23.78 14.87 -7.26
C MET A 1 23.74 13.68 -8.20
N ASP A 2 24.85 12.99 -8.38
CA ASP A 2 24.85 11.82 -9.26
C ASP A 2 24.01 10.70 -8.62
N THR A 3 22.93 10.32 -9.26
CA THR A 3 21.99 9.30 -8.78
C THR A 3 22.69 7.96 -8.50
N LEU A 4 23.66 7.61 -9.33
CA LEU A 4 24.43 6.38 -9.16
C LEU A 4 25.32 6.42 -7.91
N LEU A 5 25.95 7.57 -7.64
CA LEU A 5 26.76 7.73 -6.44
C LEU A 5 25.89 7.69 -5.17
N SER A 6 24.74 8.36 -5.19
CA SER A 6 23.78 8.33 -4.09
C SER A 6 23.24 6.93 -3.82
N LEU A 7 22.96 6.17 -4.88
CA LEU A 7 22.54 4.78 -4.76
C LEU A 7 23.66 3.88 -4.20
N ALA A 8 24.92 4.10 -4.64
CA ALA A 8 26.08 3.37 -4.10
C ALA A 8 26.26 3.65 -2.59
N ASN A 9 26.11 4.90 -2.16
CA ASN A 9 26.10 5.25 -0.74
C ASN A 9 24.93 4.61 -0.01
N GLY A 10 23.75 4.57 -0.63
CA GLY A 10 22.58 3.86 -0.09
C GLY A 10 22.85 2.37 0.14
N PHE A 11 23.56 1.71 -0.77
CA PHE A 11 23.97 0.32 -0.57
C PHE A 11 24.93 0.16 0.61
N SER A 12 25.83 1.09 0.86
CA SER A 12 26.72 1.03 2.04
C SER A 12 25.92 1.04 3.34
N VAL A 13 24.85 1.84 3.41
CA VAL A 13 23.92 1.88 4.55
C VAL A 13 23.10 0.58 4.62
N ALA A 14 22.52 0.14 3.50
CA ALA A 14 21.66 -1.04 3.47
C ALA A 14 22.40 -2.36 3.78
N PHE A 15 23.71 -2.43 3.53
CA PHE A 15 24.55 -3.57 3.88
C PHE A 15 25.04 -3.58 5.33
N GLU A 16 24.73 -2.56 6.13
CA GLU A 16 24.99 -2.65 7.57
C GLU A 16 24.28 -3.87 8.15
N PRO A 17 24.93 -4.66 9.03
CA PRO A 17 24.33 -5.89 9.58
C PRO A 17 22.97 -5.69 10.23
N SER A 18 22.78 -4.58 10.93
CA SER A 18 21.51 -4.20 11.55
C SER A 18 20.40 -3.97 10.51
N LYS A 19 20.72 -3.25 9.41
CA LYS A 19 19.77 -2.94 8.34
C LYS A 19 19.41 -4.19 7.53
N LEU A 20 20.41 -5.07 7.27
CA LEU A 20 20.16 -6.37 6.66
C LEU A 20 19.24 -7.25 7.51
N LEU A 21 19.42 -7.24 8.85
CA LEU A 21 18.54 -7.96 9.76
C LEU A 21 17.11 -7.40 9.72
N PHE A 22 16.92 -6.08 9.75
CA PHE A 22 15.62 -5.46 9.61
C PHE A 22 14.97 -5.78 8.25
N CYS A 23 15.75 -5.74 7.16
CA CYS A 23 15.29 -6.13 5.84
C CYS A 23 14.82 -7.59 5.83
N LEU A 24 15.63 -8.52 6.36
CA LEU A 24 15.29 -9.94 6.46
C LEU A 24 14.03 -10.18 7.28
N ILE A 25 13.91 -9.55 8.46
CA ILE A 25 12.70 -9.63 9.28
C ILE A 25 11.50 -9.11 8.49
N GLY A 26 11.66 -7.95 7.81
CA GLY A 26 10.60 -7.35 7.02
C GLY A 26 10.10 -8.26 5.90
N VAL A 27 10.99 -8.79 5.07
CA VAL A 27 10.62 -9.66 3.94
C VAL A 27 10.04 -10.99 4.42
N PHE A 28 10.54 -11.54 5.52
CA PHE A 28 10.02 -12.76 6.12
C PHE A 28 8.60 -12.57 6.66
N LEU A 29 8.39 -11.55 7.49
CA LEU A 29 7.07 -11.22 8.05
C LEU A 29 6.09 -10.83 6.93
N GLY A 30 6.54 -10.03 5.96
CA GLY A 30 5.73 -9.66 4.81
C GLY A 30 5.26 -10.87 4.01
N THR A 31 6.16 -11.79 3.69
CA THR A 31 5.82 -13.04 3.00
C THR A 31 4.86 -13.89 3.83
N ALA A 32 5.14 -14.06 5.14
CA ALA A 32 4.29 -14.82 6.05
C ALA A 32 2.86 -14.30 6.07
N VAL A 33 2.72 -12.97 6.16
CA VAL A 33 1.42 -12.30 6.24
C VAL A 33 0.71 -12.27 4.89
N GLY A 34 1.45 -12.07 3.80
CA GLY A 34 0.88 -12.16 2.45
C GLY A 34 0.30 -13.53 2.13
N VAL A 35 0.92 -14.59 2.67
CA VAL A 35 0.40 -15.96 2.57
C VAL A 35 -0.88 -16.17 3.40
N LEU A 36 -1.11 -15.40 4.47
CA LEU A 36 -2.28 -15.56 5.33
C LEU A 36 -3.48 -14.75 4.79
N PRO A 37 -4.60 -15.40 4.38
CA PRO A 37 -5.75 -14.69 3.85
C PRO A 37 -6.32 -13.69 4.85
N GLY A 38 -6.56 -12.46 4.40
CA GLY A 38 -7.15 -11.39 5.20
C GLY A 38 -6.18 -10.63 6.09
N ILE A 39 -4.90 -11.02 6.13
CA ILE A 39 -3.86 -10.30 6.87
C ILE A 39 -2.92 -9.65 5.85
N GLY A 40 -3.20 -8.45 5.41
CA GLY A 40 -2.36 -7.75 4.43
C GLY A 40 -1.17 -7.01 5.04
N PRO A 41 -0.23 -6.49 4.20
CA PRO A 41 0.93 -5.75 4.67
C PRO A 41 0.56 -4.47 5.42
N ALA A 42 -0.55 -3.81 5.09
CA ALA A 42 -1.03 -2.63 5.82
C ALA A 42 -1.28 -2.92 7.30
N LEU A 43 -2.01 -4.00 7.59
CA LEU A 43 -2.27 -4.45 8.96
C LEU A 43 -0.97 -4.76 9.69
N THR A 44 -0.04 -5.43 9.03
CA THR A 44 1.23 -5.85 9.65
C THR A 44 2.12 -4.65 9.97
N VAL A 45 2.25 -3.69 9.05
CA VAL A 45 3.00 -2.46 9.32
C VAL A 45 2.33 -1.70 10.47
N ALA A 46 0.99 -1.59 10.49
CA ALA A 46 0.26 -0.95 11.58
C ALA A 46 0.57 -1.59 12.94
N LEU A 47 0.53 -2.92 13.04
CA LEU A 47 0.86 -3.64 14.28
C LEU A 47 2.30 -3.43 14.75
N LEU A 48 3.24 -3.24 13.82
CA LEU A 48 4.65 -3.06 14.14
C LEU A 48 5.03 -1.60 14.41
N LEU A 49 4.20 -0.63 14.03
CA LEU A 49 4.47 0.79 14.33
C LEU A 49 4.77 1.01 15.82
N PRO A 50 3.92 0.58 16.76
CA PRO A 50 4.21 0.77 18.17
C PRO A 50 5.47 0.04 18.64
N VAL A 51 5.73 -1.16 18.10
CA VAL A 51 6.89 -1.99 18.49
C VAL A 51 8.20 -1.34 18.04
N THR A 52 8.18 -0.69 16.89
CA THR A 52 9.38 -0.06 16.30
C THR A 52 9.69 1.32 16.83
N PHE A 53 8.81 1.95 17.62
CA PHE A 53 8.94 3.34 18.10
C PHE A 53 10.30 3.69 18.70
N LYS A 54 10.92 2.75 19.41
CA LYS A 54 12.25 2.94 20.06
C LYS A 54 13.41 2.39 19.24
N LEU A 55 13.14 1.85 18.06
CA LEU A 55 14.17 1.27 17.19
C LEU A 55 14.76 2.34 16.25
N ASP A 56 15.82 1.96 15.56
CA ASP A 56 16.43 2.82 14.56
C ASP A 56 15.46 3.16 13.42
N PRO A 57 15.26 4.46 13.10
CA PRO A 57 14.31 4.87 12.07
C PRO A 57 14.58 4.26 10.70
N ALA A 58 15.84 4.25 10.24
CA ALA A 58 16.19 3.71 8.93
C ALA A 58 15.92 2.21 8.85
N GLY A 59 16.33 1.44 9.88
CA GLY A 59 16.06 0.02 9.96
C GLY A 59 14.57 -0.30 10.00
N SER A 60 13.79 0.46 10.76
CA SER A 60 12.34 0.27 10.86
C SER A 60 11.64 0.53 9.52
N LEU A 61 12.00 1.60 8.82
CA LEU A 61 11.44 1.90 7.50
C LEU A 61 11.86 0.89 6.43
N ILE A 62 13.10 0.38 6.48
CA ILE A 62 13.57 -0.73 5.65
C ILE A 62 12.73 -2.00 5.94
N MET A 63 12.45 -2.29 7.20
CA MET A 63 11.60 -3.42 7.57
C MET A 63 10.17 -3.25 7.04
N PHE A 64 9.58 -2.06 7.16
CA PHE A 64 8.24 -1.79 6.62
C PHE A 64 8.16 -1.93 5.11
N ALA A 65 9.18 -1.45 4.38
CA ALA A 65 9.29 -1.66 2.94
C ALA A 65 9.45 -3.15 2.58
N GLY A 66 10.23 -3.88 3.38
CA GLY A 66 10.36 -5.34 3.26
C GLY A 66 9.03 -6.07 3.50
N ILE A 67 8.23 -5.63 4.48
CA ILE A 67 6.87 -6.16 4.72
C ILE A 67 5.96 -5.88 3.53
N TYR A 68 6.04 -4.68 2.97
CA TYR A 68 5.22 -4.31 1.81
C TYR A 68 5.53 -5.22 0.61
N TYR A 69 6.79 -5.32 0.23
CA TYR A 69 7.23 -6.18 -0.87
C TYR A 69 6.95 -7.67 -0.60
N GLY A 70 7.22 -8.12 0.63
CA GLY A 70 6.95 -9.49 1.05
C GLY A 70 5.47 -9.87 0.97
N GLY A 71 4.59 -8.94 1.33
CA GLY A 71 3.14 -9.12 1.23
C GLY A 71 2.69 -9.36 -0.21
N MET A 72 3.24 -8.58 -1.17
CA MET A 72 2.95 -8.76 -2.59
C MET A 72 3.36 -10.16 -3.09
N TYR A 73 4.54 -10.63 -2.70
CA TYR A 73 4.99 -11.99 -3.04
C TYR A 73 4.15 -13.08 -2.38
N GLY A 74 3.87 -12.95 -1.08
CA GLY A 74 3.12 -13.96 -0.32
C GLY A 74 1.70 -14.15 -0.81
N GLY A 75 1.05 -13.06 -1.24
CA GLY A 75 -0.32 -13.07 -1.75
C GLY A 75 -0.56 -13.98 -2.95
N SER A 76 0.45 -14.15 -3.81
CA SER A 76 0.38 -15.07 -4.95
C SER A 76 0.27 -16.54 -4.54
N THR A 77 0.93 -16.94 -3.45
CA THR A 77 0.87 -18.30 -2.93
C THR A 77 -0.54 -18.71 -2.56
N THR A 78 -1.25 -17.84 -1.85
CA THR A 78 -2.64 -18.06 -1.43
C THR A 78 -3.61 -18.01 -2.61
N ALA A 79 -3.41 -17.05 -3.52
CA ALA A 79 -4.21 -16.94 -4.74
C ALA A 79 -4.11 -18.20 -5.61
N ILE A 80 -2.93 -18.81 -5.70
CA ILE A 80 -2.67 -20.01 -6.52
C ILE A 80 -3.15 -21.27 -5.81
N LEU A 81 -2.85 -21.46 -4.51
CA LEU A 81 -3.08 -22.72 -3.80
C LEU A 81 -4.41 -22.84 -3.10
N LEU A 82 -5.05 -21.72 -2.76
CA LEU A 82 -6.37 -21.69 -2.09
C LEU A 82 -7.47 -21.07 -2.95
N ASN A 83 -7.15 -20.46 -4.09
CA ASN A 83 -8.08 -19.60 -4.84
C ASN A 83 -8.67 -18.47 -3.99
N ALA A 84 -7.99 -18.09 -2.94
CA ALA A 84 -8.34 -17.01 -2.04
C ALA A 84 -7.22 -15.96 -2.10
N PRO A 85 -7.50 -14.72 -2.52
CA PRO A 85 -6.45 -13.71 -2.62
C PRO A 85 -5.94 -13.35 -1.22
N GLY A 86 -4.62 -13.35 -1.03
CA GLY A 86 -3.98 -12.80 0.17
C GLY A 86 -4.14 -11.28 0.24
N GLU A 87 -4.13 -10.63 -0.92
CA GLU A 87 -4.41 -9.21 -1.16
C GLU A 87 -5.36 -9.03 -2.34
N SER A 88 -6.06 -7.88 -2.39
CA SER A 88 -6.97 -7.54 -3.50
C SER A 88 -6.27 -7.54 -4.87
N ALA A 89 -5.01 -7.15 -4.94
CA ALA A 89 -4.23 -7.17 -6.17
C ALA A 89 -3.96 -8.57 -6.71
N SER A 90 -3.89 -9.60 -5.86
CA SER A 90 -3.67 -10.98 -6.29
C SER A 90 -4.94 -11.70 -6.80
N LEU A 91 -6.09 -11.03 -6.79
CA LEU A 91 -7.33 -11.54 -7.40
C LEU A 91 -7.14 -11.92 -8.87
N ALA A 92 -6.46 -11.09 -9.65
CA ALA A 92 -6.21 -11.36 -11.07
C ALA A 92 -5.38 -12.65 -11.26
N THR A 93 -4.39 -12.86 -10.41
CA THR A 93 -3.56 -14.08 -10.38
C THR A 93 -4.36 -15.32 -10.03
N ALA A 94 -5.34 -15.22 -9.11
CA ALA A 94 -6.20 -16.33 -8.71
C ALA A 94 -7.02 -16.89 -9.90
N LEU A 95 -7.39 -16.05 -10.87
CA LEU A 95 -8.21 -16.43 -12.02
C LEU A 95 -7.59 -17.59 -12.81
N GLU A 96 -6.29 -17.60 -13.01
CA GLU A 96 -5.57 -18.64 -13.75
C GLU A 96 -4.73 -19.53 -12.83
N GLY A 97 -4.10 -18.95 -11.80
CA GLY A 97 -3.17 -19.65 -10.93
C GLY A 97 -3.80 -20.82 -10.20
N SER A 98 -5.00 -20.66 -9.66
CA SER A 98 -5.73 -21.75 -9.00
C SER A 98 -6.11 -22.89 -9.96
N LYS A 99 -6.42 -22.56 -11.21
CA LYS A 99 -6.70 -23.55 -12.27
C LYS A 99 -5.46 -24.31 -12.68
N MET A 100 -4.32 -23.60 -12.79
CA MET A 100 -3.03 -24.27 -12.99
C MET A 100 -2.72 -25.24 -11.85
N ALA A 101 -2.94 -24.84 -10.59
CA ALA A 101 -2.72 -25.68 -9.42
C ALA A 101 -3.61 -26.92 -9.43
N LYS A 102 -4.92 -26.76 -9.72
CA LYS A 102 -5.87 -27.88 -9.88
C LYS A 102 -5.49 -28.83 -11.01
N ALA A 103 -4.90 -28.31 -12.09
CA ALA A 103 -4.35 -29.13 -13.19
C ALA A 103 -2.99 -29.77 -12.90
N GLY A 104 -2.50 -29.70 -11.64
CA GLY A 104 -1.20 -30.25 -11.23
C GLY A 104 0.01 -29.39 -11.61
N ARG A 105 -0.21 -28.15 -12.08
CA ARG A 105 0.81 -27.19 -12.48
C ARG A 105 0.99 -26.05 -11.43
N GLY A 106 0.71 -26.33 -10.16
CA GLY A 106 0.87 -25.35 -9.07
C GLY A 106 2.33 -24.90 -8.91
N GLY A 107 3.31 -25.79 -9.05
CA GLY A 107 4.73 -25.44 -9.01
C GLY A 107 5.13 -24.43 -10.08
N PRO A 108 4.90 -24.66 -11.37
CA PRO A 108 5.14 -23.68 -12.44
C PRO A 108 4.39 -22.34 -12.24
N ALA A 109 3.17 -22.37 -11.71
CA ALA A 109 2.42 -21.14 -11.40
C ALA A 109 3.12 -20.31 -10.31
N LEU A 110 3.57 -20.94 -9.22
CA LEU A 110 4.33 -20.30 -8.15
C LEU A 110 5.69 -19.79 -8.63
N ALA A 111 6.37 -20.58 -9.49
CA ALA A 111 7.66 -20.16 -10.04
C ALA A 111 7.53 -18.95 -10.96
N THR A 112 6.54 -18.93 -11.87
CA THR A 112 6.34 -17.76 -12.76
C THR A 112 5.93 -16.53 -11.95
N ALA A 113 5.13 -16.68 -10.90
CA ALA A 113 4.77 -15.60 -9.99
C ALA A 113 6.01 -15.03 -9.29
N ALA A 114 6.79 -15.87 -8.61
CA ALA A 114 7.95 -15.41 -7.84
C ALA A 114 9.06 -14.80 -8.71
N ILE A 115 9.38 -15.43 -9.87
CA ILE A 115 10.41 -14.90 -10.78
C ILE A 115 9.92 -13.62 -11.47
N GLY A 116 8.65 -13.56 -11.86
CA GLY A 116 8.05 -12.38 -12.43
C GLY A 116 8.03 -11.20 -11.45
N SER A 117 7.68 -11.47 -10.21
CA SER A 117 7.73 -10.50 -9.12
C SER A 117 9.14 -9.97 -8.88
N PHE A 118 10.16 -10.85 -8.92
CA PHE A 118 11.56 -10.45 -8.80
C PHE A 118 12.00 -9.54 -9.96
N VAL A 119 11.74 -9.94 -11.20
CA VAL A 119 12.10 -9.15 -12.39
C VAL A 119 11.40 -7.80 -12.36
N ALA A 120 10.10 -7.79 -12.06
CA ALA A 120 9.30 -6.57 -12.00
C ALA A 120 9.73 -5.65 -10.85
N GLY A 121 9.95 -6.22 -9.66
CA GLY A 121 10.44 -5.47 -8.50
C GLY A 121 11.81 -4.85 -8.74
N LEU A 122 12.72 -5.57 -9.39
CA LEU A 122 14.06 -5.06 -9.74
C LEU A 122 13.96 -3.88 -10.72
N ILE A 123 13.24 -4.05 -11.83
CA ILE A 123 13.06 -2.99 -12.85
C ILE A 123 12.35 -1.78 -12.24
N ALA A 124 11.31 -2.01 -11.45
CA ALA A 124 10.55 -0.93 -10.83
C ALA A 124 11.36 -0.20 -9.73
N THR A 125 12.23 -0.89 -9.00
CA THR A 125 13.13 -0.24 -8.03
C THR A 125 14.20 0.61 -8.75
N ILE A 126 14.69 0.17 -9.92
CA ILE A 126 15.52 1.02 -10.79
C ILE A 126 14.72 2.25 -11.21
N GLY A 127 13.47 2.06 -11.65
CA GLY A 127 12.56 3.16 -11.99
C GLY A 127 12.40 4.15 -10.83
N LEU A 128 12.18 3.66 -9.60
CA LEU A 128 12.10 4.48 -8.39
C LEU A 128 13.38 5.29 -8.17
N ALA A 129 14.56 4.64 -8.25
CA ALA A 129 15.85 5.29 -8.01
C ALA A 129 16.13 6.46 -8.96
N PHE A 130 15.67 6.38 -10.21
CA PHE A 130 15.87 7.46 -11.20
C PHE A 130 14.73 8.46 -11.24
N LEU A 131 13.47 8.03 -11.04
CA LEU A 131 12.32 8.92 -11.11
C LEU A 131 12.16 9.79 -9.85
N ALA A 132 12.50 9.25 -8.66
CA ALA A 132 12.33 9.99 -7.41
C ALA A 132 13.15 11.30 -7.35
N PRO A 133 14.45 11.35 -7.69
CA PRO A 133 15.22 12.60 -7.71
C PRO A 133 14.65 13.63 -8.67
N TRP A 134 14.20 13.19 -9.86
CA TRP A 134 13.61 14.09 -10.85
C TRP A 134 12.31 14.72 -10.33
N LEU A 135 11.45 13.93 -9.66
CA LEU A 135 10.24 14.44 -9.03
C LEU A 135 10.53 15.38 -7.85
N VAL A 136 11.58 15.09 -7.09
CA VAL A 136 12.03 15.99 -6.01
C VAL A 136 12.43 17.36 -6.57
N GLU A 137 13.20 17.41 -7.67
CA GLU A 137 13.58 18.67 -8.32
C GLU A 137 12.35 19.45 -8.82
N LEU A 138 11.31 18.75 -9.28
CA LEU A 138 10.05 19.37 -9.66
C LEU A 138 9.28 19.87 -8.42
N ALA A 139 9.20 19.07 -7.36
CA ALA A 139 8.45 19.37 -6.15
C ALA A 139 9.04 20.53 -5.34
N VAL A 140 10.35 20.78 -5.43
CA VAL A 140 10.98 21.98 -4.82
C VAL A 140 10.43 23.30 -5.40
N LYS A 141 9.89 23.26 -6.62
CA LYS A 141 9.30 24.45 -7.26
C LYS A 141 7.86 24.72 -6.80
N PHE A 142 7.25 23.80 -6.04
CA PHE A 142 5.87 23.91 -5.59
C PHE A 142 5.71 24.93 -4.48
N GLY A 143 4.75 25.84 -4.64
CA GLY A 143 4.29 26.73 -3.59
C GLY A 143 3.21 26.09 -2.71
N PRO A 144 2.76 26.78 -1.64
CA PRO A 144 1.70 26.27 -0.77
C PRO A 144 0.40 25.94 -1.51
N TRP A 145 0.04 26.70 -2.53
CA TRP A 145 -1.12 26.48 -3.40
C TRP A 145 -1.00 25.20 -4.21
N ASP A 146 0.20 24.85 -4.68
CA ASP A 146 0.44 23.64 -5.46
C ASP A 146 0.36 22.39 -4.56
N TYR A 147 0.95 22.46 -3.36
CA TYR A 147 0.82 21.40 -2.36
C TYR A 147 -0.62 21.18 -1.92
N PHE A 148 -1.40 22.27 -1.71
CA PHE A 148 -2.83 22.14 -1.41
C PHE A 148 -3.58 21.47 -2.56
N ALA A 149 -3.37 21.91 -3.80
CA ALA A 149 -4.00 21.32 -4.99
C ALA A 149 -3.64 19.83 -5.14
N LEU A 150 -2.38 19.49 -4.88
CA LEU A 150 -1.89 18.11 -4.92
C LEU A 150 -2.58 17.23 -3.86
N MET A 151 -2.82 17.77 -2.65
CA MET A 151 -3.56 17.05 -1.60
C MET A 151 -5.04 16.86 -1.98
N ILE A 152 -5.66 17.83 -2.66
CA ILE A 152 -7.02 17.65 -3.20
C ILE A 152 -7.05 16.53 -4.24
N VAL A 153 -6.07 16.45 -5.14
CA VAL A 153 -5.92 15.31 -6.06
C VAL A 153 -5.83 14.01 -5.26
N ALA A 154 -4.97 13.94 -4.25
CA ALA A 154 -4.82 12.75 -3.41
C ALA A 154 -6.14 12.36 -2.71
N PHE A 155 -6.89 13.32 -2.16
CA PHE A 155 -8.18 13.06 -1.51
C PHE A 155 -9.21 12.48 -2.48
N VAL A 156 -9.35 13.08 -3.65
CA VAL A 156 -10.29 12.60 -4.68
C VAL A 156 -9.90 11.20 -5.13
N THR A 157 -8.63 10.97 -5.40
CA THR A 157 -8.15 9.71 -5.94
C THR A 157 -8.20 8.59 -4.91
N VAL A 158 -7.78 8.84 -3.67
CA VAL A 158 -7.89 7.87 -2.56
C VAL A 158 -9.36 7.49 -2.33
N SER A 159 -10.27 8.47 -2.37
CA SER A 159 -11.70 8.20 -2.18
C SER A 159 -12.32 7.39 -3.32
N ALA A 160 -11.83 7.56 -4.54
CA ALA A 160 -12.32 6.85 -5.72
C ALA A 160 -11.76 5.43 -5.83
N THR A 161 -10.54 5.19 -5.33
CA THR A 161 -9.82 3.91 -5.48
C THR A 161 -10.22 2.90 -4.41
N PHE A 162 -10.49 3.37 -3.18
CA PHE A 162 -10.81 2.48 -2.08
C PHE A 162 -12.33 2.34 -1.89
N GLY A 163 -12.87 1.25 -2.37
CA GLY A 163 -14.26 0.82 -2.18
C GLY A 163 -15.13 0.93 -3.42
N ASP A 164 -16.28 0.23 -3.37
CA ASP A 164 -17.24 0.17 -4.48
C ASP A 164 -18.04 1.47 -4.68
N SER A 165 -17.92 2.42 -3.74
CA SER A 165 -18.66 3.68 -3.78
C SER A 165 -17.76 4.87 -3.43
N PRO A 166 -17.53 5.81 -4.36
CA PRO A 166 -16.78 7.05 -4.10
C PRO A 166 -17.34 7.84 -2.90
N LEU A 167 -18.65 7.79 -2.69
CA LEU A 167 -19.30 8.50 -1.56
C LEU A 167 -18.87 7.91 -0.22
N ARG A 168 -18.77 6.56 -0.11
CA ARG A 168 -18.27 5.91 1.10
C ARG A 168 -16.79 6.23 1.33
N GLY A 169 -15.98 6.27 0.27
CA GLY A 169 -14.59 6.70 0.32
C GLY A 169 -14.43 8.13 0.84
N LEU A 170 -15.22 9.07 0.31
CA LEU A 170 -15.25 10.47 0.77
C LEU A 170 -15.70 10.58 2.23
N THR A 171 -16.74 9.84 2.63
CA THR A 171 -17.20 9.83 4.02
C THR A 171 -16.09 9.39 4.97
N SER A 172 -15.39 8.30 4.64
CA SER A 172 -14.26 7.80 5.43
C SER A 172 -13.12 8.84 5.50
N LEU A 173 -12.80 9.49 4.38
CA LEU A 173 -11.81 10.55 4.30
C LEU A 173 -12.17 11.74 5.21
N PHE A 174 -13.41 12.25 5.11
CA PHE A 174 -13.85 13.38 5.93
C PHE A 174 -13.90 13.07 7.41
N LEU A 175 -14.27 11.84 7.79
CA LEU A 175 -14.16 11.38 9.19
C LEU A 175 -12.70 11.43 9.66
N GLY A 176 -11.75 10.97 8.84
CA GLY A 176 -10.33 11.07 9.13
C GLY A 176 -9.85 12.50 9.25
N MET A 177 -10.24 13.39 8.32
CA MET A 177 -9.92 14.81 8.38
C MET A 177 -10.47 15.47 9.66
N LEU A 178 -11.70 15.13 10.06
CA LEU A 178 -12.31 15.62 11.29
C LEU A 178 -11.50 15.22 12.53
N LEU A 179 -11.03 13.96 12.59
CA LEU A 179 -10.13 13.50 13.65
C LEU A 179 -8.79 14.24 13.63
N GLY A 180 -8.28 14.59 12.45
CA GLY A 180 -7.05 15.37 12.28
C GLY A 180 -7.13 16.82 12.78
N LEU A 181 -8.34 17.33 12.97
CA LEU A 181 -8.55 18.66 13.55
C LEU A 181 -8.47 18.68 15.09
N ILE A 182 -8.49 17.50 15.73
CA ILE A 182 -8.37 17.38 17.18
C ILE A 182 -6.92 17.71 17.59
N GLY A 183 -6.76 18.51 18.64
CA GLY A 183 -5.46 18.85 19.21
C GLY A 183 -5.15 20.35 19.16
N ILE A 184 -3.89 20.70 19.31
CA ILE A 184 -3.43 22.09 19.26
C ILE A 184 -3.19 22.50 17.80
N ASP A 185 -3.87 23.55 17.38
CA ASP A 185 -3.62 24.19 16.08
C ASP A 185 -2.21 24.76 16.02
N LYS A 186 -1.39 24.26 15.12
CA LYS A 186 0.03 24.66 14.97
C LYS A 186 0.23 26.13 14.55
N LEU A 187 -0.79 26.76 13.94
CA LEU A 187 -0.71 28.15 13.48
C LEU A 187 -1.17 29.15 14.55
N THR A 188 -2.20 28.80 15.33
CA THR A 188 -2.79 29.70 16.33
C THR A 188 -2.45 29.33 17.78
N GLY A 189 -1.95 28.13 18.05
CA GLY A 189 -1.69 27.60 19.39
C GLY A 189 -2.95 27.26 20.18
N GLN A 190 -4.14 27.35 19.59
CA GLN A 190 -5.41 27.07 20.27
C GLN A 190 -5.76 25.58 20.25
N ALA A 191 -6.29 25.09 21.37
CA ALA A 191 -6.81 23.72 21.45
C ALA A 191 -8.15 23.62 20.72
N ARG A 192 -8.30 22.60 19.86
CA ARG A 192 -9.51 22.30 19.10
C ARG A 192 -10.04 20.93 19.44
N LEU A 193 -11.33 20.82 19.69
CA LEU A 193 -12.04 19.55 19.88
C LEU A 193 -11.41 18.61 20.92
N THR A 194 -10.71 19.16 21.92
CA THR A 194 -10.03 18.37 22.96
C THR A 194 -10.95 17.99 24.11
N PHE A 195 -12.14 18.63 24.22
CA PHE A 195 -13.16 18.38 25.24
C PHE A 195 -12.62 18.41 26.69
N GLY A 196 -11.47 19.07 26.91
CA GLY A 196 -10.81 19.15 28.21
C GLY A 196 -10.00 17.89 28.58
N VAL A 197 -9.82 16.97 27.64
CA VAL A 197 -8.99 15.77 27.83
C VAL A 197 -7.53 16.09 27.48
N PRO A 198 -6.58 16.01 28.44
CA PRO A 198 -5.19 16.39 28.21
C PRO A 198 -4.49 15.57 27.13
N GLU A 199 -4.81 14.29 27.00
CA GLU A 199 -4.25 13.37 26.01
C GLU A 199 -4.59 13.81 24.58
N LEU A 200 -5.76 14.43 24.39
CA LEU A 200 -6.21 14.94 23.09
C LEU A 200 -5.54 16.26 22.68
N LEU A 201 -4.76 16.92 23.54
CA LEU A 201 -3.97 18.10 23.18
C LEU A 201 -2.94 17.81 22.09
N ASN A 202 -2.37 16.61 22.10
CA ASN A 202 -1.44 16.18 21.05
C ASN A 202 -2.14 15.68 19.77
N GLY A 203 -3.48 15.68 19.77
CA GLY A 203 -4.29 15.13 18.67
C GLY A 203 -4.50 13.62 18.80
N VAL A 204 -5.17 13.05 17.80
CA VAL A 204 -5.32 11.60 17.67
C VAL A 204 -4.05 11.02 17.04
N GLU A 205 -3.42 10.10 17.76
CA GLU A 205 -2.23 9.43 17.23
C GLU A 205 -2.58 8.56 16.00
N VAL A 206 -1.84 8.77 14.91
CA VAL A 206 -2.03 8.03 13.67
C VAL A 206 -1.83 6.53 13.90
N THR A 207 -0.88 6.18 14.76
CA THR A 207 -0.57 4.81 15.14
C THR A 207 -1.77 4.13 15.81
N THR A 208 -2.37 4.77 16.82
CA THR A 208 -3.55 4.25 17.54
C THR A 208 -4.75 4.09 16.62
N LEU A 209 -5.00 5.09 15.74
CA LEU A 209 -6.06 4.98 14.73
C LEU A 209 -5.80 3.82 13.77
N ALA A 210 -4.58 3.73 13.22
CA ALA A 210 -4.23 2.70 12.24
C ALA A 210 -4.32 1.30 12.81
N VAL A 211 -3.74 1.06 14.00
CA VAL A 211 -3.82 -0.24 14.69
C VAL A 211 -5.28 -0.57 15.03
N GLY A 212 -6.05 0.40 15.52
CA GLY A 212 -7.47 0.23 15.81
C GLY A 212 -8.24 -0.20 14.56
N LEU A 213 -8.18 0.57 13.49
CA LEU A 213 -8.95 0.33 12.28
C LEU A 213 -8.55 -0.96 11.54
N PHE A 214 -7.23 -1.18 11.35
CA PHE A 214 -6.74 -2.29 10.54
C PHE A 214 -6.58 -3.58 11.33
N ALA A 215 -6.05 -3.52 12.58
CA ALA A 215 -5.77 -4.72 13.34
C ALA A 215 -6.96 -5.14 14.22
N VAL A 216 -7.40 -4.28 15.12
CA VAL A 216 -8.51 -4.59 16.03
C VAL A 216 -9.82 -4.72 15.23
N GLY A 217 -10.07 -3.80 14.29
CA GLY A 217 -11.26 -3.82 13.43
C GLY A 217 -11.36 -5.09 12.58
N GLU A 218 -10.25 -5.54 12.00
CA GLU A 218 -10.21 -6.82 11.25
C GLU A 218 -10.47 -8.01 12.16
N ALA A 219 -9.80 -8.08 13.31
CA ALA A 219 -10.00 -9.16 14.27
C ALA A 219 -11.46 -9.28 14.73
N LEU A 220 -12.12 -8.15 15.03
CA LEU A 220 -13.54 -8.12 15.38
C LEU A 220 -14.44 -8.53 14.21
N TYR A 221 -14.12 -8.09 12.99
CA TYR A 221 -14.88 -8.42 11.79
C TYR A 221 -14.81 -9.91 11.49
N VAL A 222 -13.63 -10.52 11.55
CA VAL A 222 -13.46 -11.96 11.33
C VAL A 222 -14.14 -12.76 12.45
N ALA A 223 -13.99 -12.33 13.71
CA ALA A 223 -14.66 -12.98 14.85
C ALA A 223 -16.21 -12.93 14.75
N SER A 224 -16.77 -11.92 14.07
CA SER A 224 -18.22 -11.81 13.85
C SER A 224 -18.76 -12.73 12.77
N LYS A 225 -17.90 -13.24 11.89
CA LYS A 225 -18.29 -14.19 10.84
C LYS A 225 -18.39 -15.60 11.44
N ARG A 226 -19.38 -16.36 10.97
CA ARG A 226 -19.43 -17.79 11.33
C ARG A 226 -18.15 -18.46 10.82
N TRP A 227 -17.55 -19.27 11.69
CA TRP A 227 -16.43 -20.12 11.31
C TRP A 227 -16.82 -20.92 10.06
N ARG A 228 -16.03 -20.78 9.00
CA ARG A 228 -16.05 -21.68 7.85
C ARG A 228 -14.87 -22.63 8.02
N GLU A 229 -15.08 -23.88 7.67
CA GLU A 229 -13.97 -24.83 7.57
C GLU A 229 -12.91 -24.26 6.63
N PRO A 230 -11.60 -24.45 6.96
CA PRO A 230 -10.52 -24.00 6.08
C PRO A 230 -10.73 -24.56 4.68
N GLU A 231 -10.54 -23.72 3.66
CA GLU A 231 -10.54 -24.19 2.28
C GLU A 231 -9.42 -25.22 2.08
N GLU A 232 -9.69 -26.25 1.32
CA GLU A 232 -8.71 -27.32 1.08
C GLU A 232 -7.54 -26.80 0.28
N ILE A 233 -6.33 -26.91 0.86
CA ILE A 233 -5.09 -26.46 0.21
C ILE A 233 -4.79 -27.41 -0.95
N ILE A 234 -4.70 -26.88 -2.17
CA ILE A 234 -4.34 -27.64 -3.35
C ILE A 234 -2.88 -28.10 -3.21
N PRO A 235 -2.59 -29.41 -3.14
CA PRO A 235 -1.24 -29.90 -2.94
C PRO A 235 -0.37 -29.61 -4.16
N ILE A 236 0.88 -29.18 -3.91
CA ILE A 236 1.86 -28.99 -4.98
C ILE A 236 2.32 -30.37 -5.45
N LYS A 237 1.95 -30.70 -6.69
CA LYS A 237 2.35 -31.96 -7.34
C LYS A 237 3.38 -31.67 -8.43
N GLY A 238 4.39 -32.54 -8.57
CA GLY A 238 5.41 -32.43 -9.63
C GLY A 238 6.52 -31.43 -9.35
N SER A 239 7.12 -30.89 -10.43
CA SER A 239 8.24 -29.96 -10.37
C SER A 239 7.80 -28.55 -9.96
N LEU A 240 8.59 -27.86 -9.14
CA LEU A 240 8.43 -26.44 -8.87
C LEU A 240 8.88 -25.57 -10.06
N TRP A 241 9.72 -26.10 -10.94
CA TRP A 241 10.30 -25.30 -12.02
C TRP A 241 9.44 -25.25 -13.27
N MET A 242 9.52 -24.12 -13.96
CA MET A 242 8.93 -23.90 -15.28
C MET A 242 9.68 -24.69 -16.37
N ASN A 243 8.95 -25.24 -17.32
CA ASN A 243 9.52 -25.81 -18.53
C ASN A 243 9.92 -24.72 -19.55
N LYS A 244 10.62 -25.10 -20.64
CA LYS A 244 11.07 -24.13 -21.68
C LYS A 244 9.93 -23.34 -22.30
N GLN A 245 8.74 -23.93 -22.43
CA GLN A 245 7.58 -23.28 -23.00
C GLN A 245 7.00 -22.25 -22.01
N ASP A 246 6.95 -22.60 -20.71
CA ASP A 246 6.50 -21.69 -19.63
C ASP A 246 7.40 -20.45 -19.59
N TRP A 247 8.72 -20.62 -19.64
CA TRP A 247 9.68 -19.51 -19.72
C TRP A 247 9.42 -18.59 -20.94
N LYS A 248 9.26 -19.19 -22.12
CA LYS A 248 9.00 -18.45 -23.37
C LYS A 248 7.70 -17.68 -23.32
N ARG A 249 6.70 -18.20 -22.60
CA ARG A 249 5.38 -17.58 -22.46
C ARG A 249 5.32 -16.52 -21.35
N SER A 250 6.20 -16.57 -20.34
CA SER A 250 6.14 -15.71 -19.16
C SER A 250 6.96 -14.43 -19.27
N TRP A 251 8.11 -14.43 -19.94
CA TRP A 251 9.04 -13.30 -19.90
C TRP A 251 8.47 -11.99 -20.49
N ALA A 252 7.73 -12.06 -21.59
CA ALA A 252 7.12 -10.88 -22.20
C ALA A 252 5.95 -10.32 -21.35
N PRO A 253 5.04 -11.16 -20.79
CA PRO A 253 4.09 -10.76 -19.77
C PRO A 253 4.73 -10.09 -18.55
N TRP A 254 5.86 -10.57 -18.04
CA TRP A 254 6.56 -9.91 -16.93
C TRP A 254 6.95 -8.47 -17.27
N LEU A 255 7.52 -8.23 -18.45
CA LEU A 255 7.91 -6.88 -18.86
C LEU A 255 6.71 -5.96 -19.07
N ARG A 256 5.63 -6.47 -19.72
CA ARG A 256 4.41 -5.69 -19.92
C ARG A 256 3.71 -5.39 -18.60
N GLY A 257 3.60 -6.39 -17.72
CA GLY A 257 3.06 -6.20 -16.38
C GLY A 257 3.83 -5.15 -15.60
N THR A 258 5.17 -5.17 -15.65
CA THR A 258 6.02 -4.14 -15.05
C THR A 258 5.74 -2.74 -15.65
N ALA A 259 5.59 -2.66 -16.97
CA ALA A 259 5.32 -1.40 -17.66
C ALA A 259 3.93 -0.82 -17.31
N PHE A 260 2.96 -1.64 -16.92
CA PHE A 260 1.69 -1.17 -16.37
C PHE A 260 1.80 -0.87 -14.86
N GLY A 261 2.42 -1.79 -14.11
CA GLY A 261 2.46 -1.73 -12.66
C GLY A 261 3.16 -0.48 -12.12
N PHE A 262 4.37 -0.23 -12.57
CA PHE A 262 5.19 0.86 -12.02
C PHE A 262 4.58 2.25 -12.26
N PRO A 263 4.23 2.67 -13.50
CA PRO A 263 3.65 3.99 -13.72
C PRO A 263 2.28 4.17 -13.04
N ILE A 264 1.40 3.15 -13.11
CA ILE A 264 0.06 3.26 -12.51
C ILE A 264 0.17 3.28 -10.98
N GLY A 265 1.07 2.48 -10.38
CA GLY A 265 1.35 2.53 -8.95
C GLY A 265 1.86 3.88 -8.47
N ALA A 266 2.61 4.60 -9.30
CA ALA A 266 3.11 5.94 -9.02
C ALA A 266 2.02 7.04 -9.14
N LEU A 267 0.89 6.74 -9.79
CA LEU A 267 -0.21 7.70 -9.89
C LEU A 267 -1.01 7.71 -8.58
N PRO A 268 -1.46 8.89 -8.12
CA PRO A 268 -2.47 8.97 -7.08
C PRO A 268 -3.74 8.26 -7.54
N ALA A 269 -4.24 7.23 -6.95
CA ALA A 269 -5.30 6.34 -7.38
C ALA A 269 -4.85 5.07 -8.10
N GLY A 270 -3.56 4.87 -8.30
CA GLY A 270 -3.06 3.70 -9.03
C GLY A 270 -3.34 2.38 -8.33
N GLY A 271 -3.03 2.31 -7.05
CA GLY A 271 -3.08 1.05 -6.30
C GLY A 271 -2.36 -0.08 -7.03
N ALA A 272 -2.55 -1.30 -6.58
CA ALA A 272 -2.03 -2.47 -7.28
C ALA A 272 -3.13 -3.23 -8.06
N GLU A 273 -4.39 -3.01 -7.75
CA GLU A 273 -5.53 -3.70 -8.34
C GLU A 273 -5.72 -3.33 -9.82
N VAL A 274 -5.70 -2.04 -10.14
CA VAL A 274 -5.93 -1.56 -11.51
C VAL A 274 -4.90 -2.11 -12.49
N PRO A 275 -3.57 -2.00 -12.22
CA PRO A 275 -2.58 -2.49 -13.18
C PRO A 275 -2.58 -4.02 -13.30
N THR A 276 -2.95 -4.78 -12.27
CA THR A 276 -3.03 -6.24 -12.34
C THR A 276 -4.15 -6.71 -13.26
N PHE A 277 -5.35 -6.13 -13.15
CA PHE A 277 -6.46 -6.44 -14.06
C PHE A 277 -6.23 -5.93 -15.48
N LEU A 278 -5.60 -4.76 -15.63
CA LEU A 278 -5.21 -4.24 -16.93
C LEU A 278 -4.20 -5.18 -17.61
N SER A 279 -3.20 -5.64 -16.87
CA SER A 279 -2.23 -6.62 -17.35
C SER A 279 -2.94 -7.92 -17.77
N TYR A 280 -3.81 -8.49 -16.91
CA TYR A 280 -4.57 -9.69 -17.23
C TYR A 280 -5.36 -9.54 -18.55
N SER A 281 -6.08 -8.43 -18.69
CA SER A 281 -6.89 -8.16 -19.88
C SER A 281 -6.05 -8.00 -21.14
N THR A 282 -4.87 -7.37 -21.00
CA THR A 282 -3.91 -7.19 -22.09
C THR A 282 -3.30 -8.51 -22.50
N GLU A 283 -2.86 -9.33 -21.53
CA GLU A 283 -2.30 -10.64 -21.81
C GLU A 283 -3.31 -11.55 -22.50
N LYS A 284 -4.57 -11.53 -22.09
CA LYS A 284 -5.65 -12.29 -22.75
C LYS A 284 -5.82 -11.90 -24.22
N LYS A 285 -5.66 -10.59 -24.55
CA LYS A 285 -5.77 -10.10 -25.94
C LYS A 285 -4.54 -10.41 -26.79
N LEU A 286 -3.35 -10.39 -26.19
CA LEU A 286 -2.08 -10.58 -26.88
C LEU A 286 -1.59 -12.03 -26.90
N CYS A 287 -2.19 -12.90 -26.10
CA CYS A 287 -1.81 -14.30 -26.03
C CYS A 287 -2.07 -15.03 -27.35
N LYS A 288 -1.15 -15.92 -27.68
CA LYS A 288 -1.30 -16.82 -28.86
C LYS A 288 -2.41 -17.86 -28.66
N TYR A 289 -2.76 -18.16 -27.38
CA TYR A 289 -3.74 -19.19 -27.01
C TYR A 289 -4.81 -18.59 -26.09
N PRO A 290 -5.65 -17.65 -26.58
CA PRO A 290 -6.63 -16.96 -25.73
C PRO A 290 -7.70 -17.91 -25.16
N GLU A 291 -7.89 -19.08 -25.76
CA GLU A 291 -8.79 -20.14 -25.29
C GLU A 291 -8.33 -20.84 -24.00
N GLU A 292 -7.06 -20.70 -23.62
CA GLU A 292 -6.53 -21.18 -22.34
C GLU A 292 -6.89 -20.27 -21.17
N PHE A 293 -7.22 -18.99 -21.46
CA PHE A 293 -7.69 -18.08 -20.39
C PHE A 293 -9.00 -18.56 -19.80
N GLY A 294 -9.04 -18.59 -18.49
CA GLY A 294 -10.11 -19.23 -17.72
C GLY A 294 -9.89 -20.71 -17.47
N LYS A 295 -8.77 -21.31 -17.94
CA LYS A 295 -8.41 -22.72 -17.78
C LYS A 295 -7.00 -22.95 -17.25
N GLY A 296 -6.26 -21.90 -16.94
CA GLY A 296 -4.89 -21.93 -16.39
C GLY A 296 -3.83 -21.46 -17.37
N ALA A 297 -4.08 -20.35 -18.07
CA ALA A 297 -3.08 -19.68 -18.91
C ALA A 297 -1.96 -19.06 -18.05
N ILE A 298 -0.71 -19.41 -18.34
CA ILE A 298 0.44 -18.95 -17.53
C ILE A 298 0.67 -17.44 -17.66
N GLU A 299 0.34 -16.85 -18.82
CA GLU A 299 0.41 -15.40 -19.05
C GLU A 299 -0.52 -14.63 -18.11
N GLY A 300 -1.67 -15.23 -17.75
CA GLY A 300 -2.64 -14.67 -16.81
C GLY A 300 -2.19 -14.75 -15.34
N VAL A 301 -1.08 -15.42 -15.06
CA VAL A 301 -0.37 -15.35 -13.77
C VAL A 301 0.83 -14.41 -13.89
N ALA A 302 1.63 -14.58 -14.93
CA ALA A 302 2.90 -13.88 -15.13
C ALA A 302 2.73 -12.35 -15.20
N GLY A 303 1.81 -11.88 -16.03
CA GLY A 303 1.57 -10.44 -16.22
C GLY A 303 1.03 -9.75 -14.96
N PRO A 304 -0.07 -10.23 -14.37
CA PRO A 304 -0.63 -9.65 -13.16
C PRO A 304 0.35 -9.62 -11.97
N GLU A 305 1.11 -10.68 -11.74
CA GLU A 305 2.07 -10.71 -10.64
C GLU A 305 3.23 -9.72 -10.84
N ALA A 306 3.71 -9.58 -12.06
CA ALA A 306 4.68 -8.55 -12.38
C ALA A 306 4.10 -7.13 -12.17
N ALA A 307 2.85 -6.90 -12.58
CA ALA A 307 2.17 -5.62 -12.39
C ALA A 307 1.97 -5.32 -10.89
N ASN A 308 1.60 -6.31 -10.09
CA ASN A 308 1.43 -6.20 -8.65
C ASN A 308 2.73 -5.70 -7.97
N ASN A 309 3.84 -6.40 -8.19
CA ASN A 309 5.11 -6.09 -7.54
C ASN A 309 5.74 -4.79 -8.07
N ALA A 310 5.61 -4.49 -9.35
CA ALA A 310 6.05 -3.21 -9.91
C ALA A 310 5.26 -2.03 -9.32
N SER A 311 3.97 -2.21 -9.08
CA SER A 311 3.12 -1.20 -8.48
C SER A 311 3.55 -0.85 -7.05
N ALA A 312 4.03 -1.82 -6.27
CA ALA A 312 4.55 -1.57 -4.93
C ALA A 312 5.74 -0.59 -4.94
N ALA A 313 6.69 -0.76 -5.87
CA ALA A 313 7.76 0.22 -6.07
C ALA A 313 7.21 1.56 -6.59
N GLY A 314 6.24 1.53 -7.48
CA GLY A 314 5.57 2.73 -7.99
C GLY A 314 4.96 3.57 -6.89
N THR A 315 4.26 2.97 -5.91
CA THR A 315 3.63 3.69 -4.79
C THR A 315 4.64 4.39 -3.87
N LEU A 316 5.87 3.91 -3.81
CA LEU A 316 6.93 4.57 -3.04
C LEU A 316 7.43 5.86 -3.70
N VAL A 317 7.23 6.05 -5.00
CA VAL A 317 7.63 7.28 -5.69
C VAL A 317 6.91 8.50 -5.08
N PRO A 318 5.57 8.63 -5.17
CA PRO A 318 4.87 9.78 -4.58
C PRO A 318 4.97 9.80 -3.04
N LEU A 319 5.05 8.65 -2.38
CA LEU A 319 5.23 8.59 -0.94
C LEU A 319 6.52 9.29 -0.51
N LEU A 320 7.66 8.94 -1.09
CA LEU A 320 8.96 9.49 -0.70
C LEU A 320 9.18 10.92 -1.18
N THR A 321 8.70 11.26 -2.39
CA THR A 321 8.99 12.55 -3.03
C THR A 321 7.99 13.66 -2.68
N LEU A 322 6.75 13.31 -2.39
CA LEU A 322 5.64 14.25 -2.17
C LEU A 322 4.92 14.04 -0.83
N GLY A 323 5.21 12.95 -0.12
CA GLY A 323 4.48 12.57 1.10
C GLY A 323 3.05 12.11 0.81
N LEU A 324 2.77 11.61 -0.40
CA LEU A 324 1.45 11.19 -0.82
C LEU A 324 1.34 9.67 -0.89
N PRO A 325 0.54 9.06 -0.03
CA PRO A 325 0.28 7.62 -0.09
C PRO A 325 -0.75 7.30 -1.19
N THR A 326 -0.45 6.33 -2.03
CA THR A 326 -1.34 5.84 -3.11
C THR A 326 -1.90 4.45 -2.83
N SER A 327 -1.55 3.85 -1.69
CA SER A 327 -2.10 2.58 -1.21
C SER A 327 -2.30 2.60 0.31
N ALA A 328 -3.11 1.66 0.84
CA ALA A 328 -3.31 1.51 2.27
C ALA A 328 -1.98 1.29 3.02
N THR A 329 -1.12 0.42 2.50
CA THR A 329 0.20 0.17 3.09
C THR A 329 1.08 1.41 3.07
N ALA A 330 1.09 2.17 1.95
CA ALA A 330 1.83 3.42 1.86
C ALA A 330 1.31 4.47 2.87
N ALA A 331 0.00 4.51 3.14
CA ALA A 331 -0.59 5.40 4.15
C ALA A 331 -0.07 5.06 5.57
N ILE A 332 0.00 3.77 5.91
CA ILE A 332 0.56 3.35 7.20
C ILE A 332 2.08 3.57 7.24
N MET A 333 2.79 3.37 6.13
CA MET A 333 4.23 3.71 6.07
C MET A 333 4.46 5.21 6.26
N LEU A 334 3.58 6.08 5.74
CA LEU A 334 3.63 7.53 5.99
C LEU A 334 3.49 7.83 7.49
N ALA A 335 2.57 7.13 8.18
CA ALA A 335 2.46 7.20 9.63
C ALA A 335 3.78 6.79 10.32
N GLY A 336 4.44 5.75 9.82
CA GLY A 336 5.76 5.32 10.29
C GLY A 336 6.83 6.40 10.15
N PHE A 337 6.88 7.11 9.02
CA PHE A 337 7.78 8.27 8.88
C PHE A 337 7.46 9.34 9.91
N GLN A 338 6.20 9.71 10.07
CA GLN A 338 5.76 10.76 11.01
C GLN A 338 6.03 10.39 12.47
N GLN A 339 5.92 9.11 12.83
CA GLN A 339 6.26 8.60 14.17
C GLN A 339 7.71 8.92 14.56
N TYR A 340 8.62 8.95 13.58
CA TYR A 340 10.02 9.34 13.76
C TYR A 340 10.28 10.84 13.55
N GLY A 341 9.24 11.66 13.41
CA GLY A 341 9.36 13.09 13.10
C GLY A 341 9.86 13.37 11.69
N LEU A 342 9.82 12.38 10.79
CA LEU A 342 10.24 12.49 9.40
C LEU A 342 9.03 12.82 8.54
N ASN A 343 9.17 13.82 7.66
CA ASN A 343 8.13 14.17 6.70
C ASN A 343 8.63 13.84 5.30
N PRO A 344 8.11 12.78 4.65
CA PRO A 344 8.44 12.49 3.27
C PRO A 344 8.14 13.68 2.36
N GLY A 345 9.01 13.88 1.40
CA GLY A 345 8.95 15.02 0.49
C GLY A 345 10.35 15.47 0.08
N PRO A 346 10.46 16.59 -0.66
CA PRO A 346 11.74 17.07 -1.19
C PRO A 346 12.79 17.31 -0.10
N LEU A 347 12.38 17.83 1.06
CA LEU A 347 13.28 18.11 2.17
C LEU A 347 13.91 16.84 2.75
N LEU A 348 13.18 15.73 2.79
CA LEU A 348 13.71 14.47 3.30
C LEU A 348 14.92 13.99 2.49
N PHE A 349 14.90 14.16 1.18
CA PHE A 349 16.03 13.81 0.30
C PHE A 349 17.26 14.67 0.57
N ALA A 350 17.08 15.93 0.96
CA ALA A 350 18.17 16.84 1.26
C ALA A 350 18.70 16.66 2.69
N GLU A 351 17.82 16.49 3.69
CA GLU A 351 18.18 16.44 5.11
C GLU A 351 18.64 15.05 5.56
N LYS A 352 18.10 14.00 4.96
CA LYS A 352 18.35 12.59 5.35
C LYS A 352 18.62 11.70 4.12
N PRO A 353 19.59 12.04 3.26
CA PRO A 353 19.88 11.28 2.04
C PRO A 353 20.23 9.82 2.32
N ASP A 354 21.01 9.54 3.38
CA ASP A 354 21.40 8.17 3.74
C ASP A 354 20.21 7.30 4.08
N LEU A 355 19.19 7.84 4.76
CA LEU A 355 17.97 7.12 5.07
C LEU A 355 17.19 6.79 3.79
N VAL A 356 16.99 7.78 2.92
CA VAL A 356 16.19 7.60 1.69
C VAL A 356 16.90 6.66 0.72
N TRP A 357 18.18 6.87 0.47
CA TRP A 357 18.93 6.02 -0.44
C TRP A 357 19.20 4.64 0.14
N GLY A 358 19.39 4.54 1.47
CA GLY A 358 19.44 3.27 2.19
C GLY A 358 18.15 2.47 2.05
N LEU A 359 17.00 3.13 2.16
CA LEU A 359 15.68 2.53 1.93
C LEU A 359 15.55 2.04 0.48
N ILE A 360 15.87 2.87 -0.52
CA ILE A 360 15.82 2.49 -1.95
C ILE A 360 16.76 1.31 -2.23
N ALA A 361 17.99 1.35 -1.73
CA ALA A 361 18.97 0.27 -1.89
C ALA A 361 18.49 -1.05 -1.22
N SER A 362 17.85 -0.94 -0.07
CA SER A 362 17.31 -2.11 0.64
C SER A 362 16.24 -2.85 -0.15
N LEU A 363 15.51 -2.19 -1.05
CA LEU A 363 14.52 -2.83 -1.91
C LEU A 363 15.16 -3.78 -2.93
N PHE A 364 16.36 -3.48 -3.43
CA PHE A 364 17.11 -4.42 -4.27
C PHE A 364 17.49 -5.67 -3.49
N ILE A 365 17.97 -5.49 -2.26
CA ILE A 365 18.32 -6.58 -1.36
C ILE A 365 17.08 -7.39 -0.99
N ALA A 366 15.98 -6.71 -0.66
CA ALA A 366 14.69 -7.32 -0.35
C ALA A 366 14.19 -8.21 -1.51
N ASN A 367 14.26 -7.74 -2.76
CA ASN A 367 13.86 -8.53 -3.92
C ASN A 367 14.67 -9.83 -4.05
N VAL A 368 15.99 -9.79 -3.81
CA VAL A 368 16.82 -11.00 -3.81
C VAL A 368 16.41 -11.93 -2.67
N MET A 369 16.24 -11.41 -1.45
CA MET A 369 15.81 -12.20 -0.30
C MET A 369 14.44 -12.85 -0.55
N LEU A 370 13.50 -12.11 -1.17
CA LEU A 370 12.14 -12.58 -1.44
C LEU A 370 12.08 -13.74 -2.41
N VAL A 371 12.85 -13.72 -3.49
CA VAL A 371 12.88 -14.87 -4.41
C VAL A 371 13.47 -16.10 -3.75
N ILE A 372 14.49 -15.92 -2.90
CA ILE A 372 15.10 -17.01 -2.12
C ILE A 372 14.11 -17.57 -1.10
N LEU A 373 13.35 -16.70 -0.41
CA LEU A 373 12.36 -17.13 0.58
C LEU A 373 11.15 -17.80 -0.08
N ASN A 374 10.66 -17.29 -1.20
CA ASN A 374 9.41 -17.77 -1.78
C ASN A 374 9.54 -19.05 -2.61
N LEU A 375 10.64 -19.28 -3.34
CA LEU A 375 10.79 -20.48 -4.15
C LEU A 375 11.29 -21.70 -3.34
N PRO A 376 12.48 -21.64 -2.70
CA PRO A 376 12.98 -22.80 -1.95
C PRO A 376 12.16 -23.14 -0.70
N LEU A 377 11.59 -22.11 -0.04
CA LEU A 377 10.89 -22.29 1.23
C LEU A 377 9.37 -22.37 1.08
N ILE A 378 8.86 -22.63 -0.12
CA ILE A 378 7.41 -22.73 -0.38
C ILE A 378 6.71 -23.71 0.57
N GLY A 379 7.38 -24.80 0.94
CA GLY A 379 6.83 -25.77 1.89
C GLY A 379 6.61 -25.21 3.30
N LEU A 380 7.39 -24.20 3.71
CA LEU A 380 7.17 -23.49 4.98
C LEU A 380 5.89 -22.66 4.90
N TRP A 381 5.72 -21.92 3.82
CA TRP A 381 4.55 -21.05 3.61
C TRP A 381 3.26 -21.85 3.50
N VAL A 382 3.29 -23.00 2.83
CA VAL A 382 2.12 -23.92 2.78
C VAL A 382 1.73 -24.42 4.17
N ARG A 383 2.69 -24.70 5.06
CA ARG A 383 2.40 -25.07 6.45
C ARG A 383 1.78 -23.93 7.25
N LEU A 384 2.18 -22.68 6.95
CA LEU A 384 1.63 -21.51 7.60
C LEU A 384 0.13 -21.33 7.32
N LEU A 385 -0.32 -21.71 6.12
CA LEU A 385 -1.74 -21.72 5.73
C LEU A 385 -2.62 -22.64 6.61
N ALA A 386 -2.00 -23.61 7.25
CA ALA A 386 -2.71 -24.55 8.14
C ALA A 386 -2.98 -23.98 9.55
N ILE A 387 -2.46 -22.77 9.88
CA ILE A 387 -2.70 -22.16 11.20
C ILE A 387 -4.15 -21.71 11.28
N PRO A 388 -4.91 -22.14 12.33
CA PRO A 388 -6.29 -21.72 12.48
C PRO A 388 -6.41 -20.21 12.70
N GLN A 389 -7.26 -19.55 11.92
CA GLN A 389 -7.47 -18.09 11.97
C GLN A 389 -7.72 -17.53 13.38
N PRO A 390 -8.48 -18.17 14.30
CA PRO A 390 -8.71 -17.62 15.63
C PRO A 390 -7.44 -17.36 16.43
N TRP A 391 -6.44 -18.24 16.32
CA TRP A 391 -5.16 -18.04 17.01
C TRP A 391 -4.39 -16.83 16.48
N LEU A 392 -4.45 -16.61 15.16
CA LEU A 392 -3.83 -15.46 14.52
C LEU A 392 -4.47 -14.14 15.00
N TYR A 393 -5.80 -14.08 14.98
CA TYR A 393 -6.51 -12.86 15.40
C TYR A 393 -6.46 -12.61 16.91
N ALA A 394 -6.42 -13.66 17.73
CA ALA A 394 -6.16 -13.52 19.17
C ALA A 394 -4.76 -12.94 19.42
N GLY A 395 -3.75 -13.44 18.73
CA GLY A 395 -2.40 -12.88 18.77
C GLY A 395 -2.37 -11.41 18.34
N ILE A 396 -3.03 -11.05 17.25
CA ILE A 396 -3.14 -9.68 16.74
C ILE A 396 -3.72 -8.74 17.82
N LEU A 397 -4.81 -9.13 18.51
CA LEU A 397 -5.42 -8.32 19.59
C LEU A 397 -4.45 -8.11 20.76
N VAL A 398 -3.73 -9.15 21.17
CA VAL A 398 -2.74 -9.04 22.24
C VAL A 398 -1.60 -8.09 21.83
N PHE A 399 -1.03 -8.26 20.62
CA PHE A 399 0.05 -7.39 20.15
C PHE A 399 -0.40 -5.95 19.96
N ALA A 400 -1.60 -5.71 19.43
CA ALA A 400 -2.19 -4.38 19.27
C ALA A 400 -2.31 -3.67 20.64
N THR A 401 -2.86 -4.37 21.63
CA THR A 401 -3.04 -3.83 22.98
C THR A 401 -1.70 -3.53 23.65
N MET A 402 -0.78 -4.51 23.66
CA MET A 402 0.55 -4.33 24.26
C MET A 402 1.36 -3.26 23.55
N GLY A 403 1.30 -3.21 22.21
CA GLY A 403 2.00 -2.22 21.42
C GLY A 403 1.55 -0.80 21.73
N THR A 404 0.24 -0.55 21.75
CA THR A 404 -0.32 0.77 22.09
C THR A 404 0.08 1.21 23.50
N LEU A 405 -0.01 0.31 24.49
CA LEU A 405 0.41 0.62 25.87
C LEU A 405 1.93 0.84 26.00
N ALA A 406 2.74 0.24 25.13
CA ALA A 406 4.20 0.44 25.15
C ALA A 406 4.62 1.83 24.63
N VAL A 407 3.83 2.42 23.73
CA VAL A 407 4.06 3.79 23.19
C VAL A 407 3.52 4.83 24.17
N ASN A 408 2.24 4.73 24.50
CA ASN A 408 1.54 5.64 25.41
C ASN A 408 0.76 4.84 26.46
N PRO A 409 1.28 4.70 27.69
CA PRO A 409 0.62 3.95 28.75
C PRO A 409 -0.53 4.75 29.36
N SER A 410 -1.58 5.01 28.57
CA SER A 410 -2.77 5.76 28.97
C SER A 410 -4.04 4.92 28.77
N PRO A 411 -4.97 4.89 29.74
CA PRO A 411 -6.28 4.28 29.58
C PRO A 411 -7.10 4.94 28.45
N VAL A 412 -6.88 6.23 28.18
CA VAL A 412 -7.55 6.97 27.09
C VAL A 412 -7.09 6.43 25.74
N GLU A 413 -5.77 6.23 25.56
CA GLU A 413 -5.23 5.62 24.32
C GLU A 413 -5.77 4.21 24.10
N LEU A 414 -5.86 3.40 25.16
CA LEU A 414 -6.44 2.08 25.06
C LEU A 414 -7.94 2.13 24.72
N GLY A 415 -8.67 3.08 25.29
CA GLY A 415 -10.06 3.35 24.94
C GLY A 415 -10.22 3.76 23.48
N MET A 416 -9.34 4.63 22.98
CA MET A 416 -9.31 5.03 21.57
C MET A 416 -8.97 3.85 20.66
N LEU A 417 -8.00 3.00 21.01
CA LEU A 417 -7.65 1.80 20.26
C LEU A 417 -8.88 0.90 20.00
N PHE A 418 -9.60 0.56 21.05
CA PHE A 418 -10.78 -0.30 20.93
C PHE A 418 -11.97 0.44 20.33
N GLY A 419 -12.14 1.74 20.57
CA GLY A 419 -13.15 2.58 19.93
C GLY A 419 -12.94 2.63 18.41
N PHE A 420 -11.72 2.89 17.96
CA PHE A 420 -11.36 2.84 16.54
C PHE A 420 -11.44 1.41 15.99
N GLY A 421 -11.12 0.39 16.79
CA GLY A 421 -11.33 -1.00 16.41
C GLY A 421 -12.79 -1.33 16.15
N TYR A 422 -13.69 -0.90 17.02
CA TYR A 422 -15.14 -1.06 16.80
C TYR A 422 -15.62 -0.26 15.58
N LEU A 423 -15.12 0.96 15.40
CA LEU A 423 -15.39 1.74 14.20
C LEU A 423 -14.90 1.04 12.92
N GLY A 424 -13.69 0.49 12.93
CA GLY A 424 -13.14 -0.31 11.83
C GLY A 424 -13.99 -1.54 11.52
N TYR A 425 -14.48 -2.23 12.55
CA TYR A 425 -15.44 -3.32 12.40
C TYR A 425 -16.74 -2.86 11.70
N LEU A 426 -17.32 -1.74 12.15
CA LEU A 426 -18.52 -1.18 11.52
C LEU A 426 -18.26 -0.75 10.08
N MET A 427 -17.14 -0.09 9.81
CA MET A 427 -16.76 0.33 8.47
C MET A 427 -16.70 -0.87 7.53
N ARG A 428 -16.02 -1.96 7.92
CA ARG A 428 -15.97 -3.19 7.11
C ARG A 428 -17.33 -3.86 6.95
N ARG A 429 -18.16 -3.87 8.00
CA ARG A 429 -19.50 -4.48 7.96
C ARG A 429 -20.42 -3.77 6.97
N TYR A 430 -20.25 -2.47 6.79
CA TYR A 430 -21.07 -1.63 5.89
C TYR A 430 -20.33 -1.21 4.62
N ASP A 431 -19.21 -1.87 4.30
CA ASP A 431 -18.38 -1.66 3.11
C ASP A 431 -17.84 -0.22 2.98
N TYR A 432 -17.49 0.42 4.11
CA TYR A 432 -16.73 1.66 4.13
C TYR A 432 -15.24 1.36 4.12
N PRO A 433 -14.46 1.94 3.20
CA PRO A 433 -13.02 1.71 3.16
C PRO A 433 -12.32 2.41 4.34
N VAL A 434 -11.42 1.70 5.03
CA VAL A 434 -10.71 2.24 6.21
C VAL A 434 -9.49 3.08 5.86
N ALA A 435 -8.82 2.79 4.72
CA ALA A 435 -7.61 3.50 4.32
C ALA A 435 -7.81 5.02 4.11
N PRO A 436 -8.88 5.49 3.45
CA PRO A 436 -9.13 6.92 3.31
C PRO A 436 -9.22 7.67 4.65
N MET A 437 -9.70 7.02 5.71
CA MET A 437 -9.78 7.63 7.03
C MET A 437 -8.39 7.93 7.61
N VAL A 438 -7.44 7.00 7.46
CA VAL A 438 -6.05 7.22 7.89
C VAL A 438 -5.39 8.32 7.05
N VAL A 439 -5.62 8.30 5.73
CA VAL A 439 -5.12 9.37 4.84
C VAL A 439 -5.69 10.74 5.24
N GLY A 440 -6.99 10.80 5.54
CA GLY A 440 -7.65 12.01 6.01
C GLY A 440 -7.06 12.57 7.30
N LEU A 441 -6.80 11.69 8.28
CA LEU A 441 -6.14 12.08 9.54
C LEU A 441 -4.74 12.68 9.29
N ILE A 442 -3.96 12.09 8.40
CA ILE A 442 -2.56 12.50 8.13
C ILE A 442 -2.52 13.77 7.25
N LEU A 443 -3.20 13.72 6.09
CA LEU A 443 -3.09 14.78 5.09
C LEU A 443 -4.05 15.95 5.36
N GLY A 444 -5.12 15.76 6.13
CA GLY A 444 -6.10 16.83 6.44
C GLY A 444 -5.46 18.05 7.08
N PRO A 445 -4.74 17.91 8.20
CA PRO A 445 -4.02 19.02 8.83
C PRO A 445 -2.95 19.66 7.93
N MET A 446 -2.30 18.85 7.08
CA MET A 446 -1.32 19.36 6.12
C MET A 446 -1.99 20.19 5.04
N ALA A 447 -3.12 19.74 4.50
CA ALA A 447 -3.89 20.47 3.49
C ALA A 447 -4.41 21.80 4.08
N GLU A 448 -4.95 21.79 5.30
CA GLU A 448 -5.37 23.00 6.00
C GLU A 448 -4.21 23.99 6.15
N ALA A 449 -3.05 23.52 6.59
CA ALA A 449 -1.87 24.37 6.78
C ALA A 449 -1.40 24.99 5.46
N GLN A 450 -1.38 24.25 4.36
CA GLN A 450 -0.98 24.74 3.05
C GLN A 450 -2.01 25.74 2.50
N LEU A 451 -3.31 25.45 2.62
CA LEU A 451 -4.36 26.38 2.22
C LEU A 451 -4.26 27.73 2.97
N ARG A 452 -4.09 27.66 4.30
CA ARG A 452 -3.94 28.87 5.13
C ARG A 452 -2.70 29.68 4.74
N ARG A 453 -1.56 29.01 4.48
CA ARG A 453 -0.34 29.68 4.01
C ARG A 453 -0.57 30.33 2.63
N ALA A 454 -1.21 29.63 1.70
CA ALA A 454 -1.54 30.18 0.38
C ALA A 454 -2.39 31.46 0.51
N LEU A 455 -3.46 31.42 1.34
CA LEU A 455 -4.33 32.55 1.59
C LEU A 455 -3.60 33.68 2.35
N GLN A 456 -2.67 33.38 3.25
CA GLN A 456 -1.87 34.42 3.91
C GLN A 456 -0.98 35.18 2.91
N ILE A 457 -0.35 34.44 1.98
CA ILE A 457 0.53 35.03 0.95
C ILE A 457 -0.29 35.90 -0.02
N SER A 458 -1.50 35.45 -0.38
CA SER A 458 -2.40 36.18 -1.29
C SER A 458 -3.26 37.23 -0.60
N LEU A 459 -3.02 37.55 0.69
CA LEU A 459 -3.82 38.50 1.48
C LEU A 459 -5.31 38.17 1.52
N GLY A 460 -5.64 36.88 1.47
CA GLY A 460 -7.01 36.35 1.54
C GLY A 460 -7.67 36.11 0.19
N ASP A 461 -6.96 36.30 -0.92
CA ASP A 461 -7.48 36.01 -2.26
C ASP A 461 -7.42 34.53 -2.60
N PRO A 462 -8.57 33.84 -2.75
CA PRO A 462 -8.59 32.42 -3.12
C PRO A 462 -8.22 32.17 -4.60
N MET A 463 -8.23 33.22 -5.45
CA MET A 463 -7.89 33.08 -6.87
C MET A 463 -6.45 32.61 -7.09
N ILE A 464 -5.57 32.81 -6.09
CA ILE A 464 -4.19 32.28 -6.11
C ILE A 464 -4.11 30.78 -6.45
N LEU A 465 -5.14 30.02 -6.09
CA LEU A 465 -5.23 28.58 -6.38
C LEU A 465 -5.44 28.29 -7.87
N LEU A 466 -5.99 29.23 -8.64
CA LEU A 466 -6.28 29.12 -10.06
C LEU A 466 -5.33 29.93 -10.95
N GLU A 467 -4.68 30.94 -10.40
CA GLU A 467 -3.72 31.78 -11.12
C GLU A 467 -2.41 31.04 -11.40
N ASN A 468 -2.01 30.15 -10.51
CA ASN A 468 -0.80 29.35 -10.72
C ASN A 468 -1.10 28.18 -11.65
N PRO A 469 -0.34 28.00 -12.76
CA PRO A 469 -0.62 26.95 -13.74
C PRO A 469 -0.57 25.53 -13.17
N ILE A 470 0.30 25.27 -12.20
CA ILE A 470 0.45 23.94 -11.60
C ILE A 470 -0.77 23.63 -10.74
N SER A 471 -1.14 24.53 -9.81
CA SER A 471 -2.30 24.29 -8.94
C SER A 471 -3.62 24.26 -9.74
N ALA A 472 -3.79 25.14 -10.74
CA ALA A 472 -4.95 25.11 -11.62
C ALA A 472 -5.08 23.80 -12.38
N THR A 473 -3.97 23.27 -12.93
CA THR A 473 -3.94 21.98 -13.61
C THR A 473 -4.29 20.83 -12.67
N LEU A 474 -3.70 20.81 -11.48
CA LEU A 474 -3.97 19.79 -10.47
C LEU A 474 -5.43 19.80 -10.01
N LEU A 475 -5.99 21.00 -9.74
CA LEU A 475 -7.40 21.13 -9.36
C LEU A 475 -8.33 20.74 -10.51
N GLY A 476 -7.96 21.04 -11.76
CA GLY A 476 -8.67 20.58 -12.95
C GLY A 476 -8.69 19.05 -13.07
N ILE A 477 -7.54 18.39 -12.83
CA ILE A 477 -7.45 16.93 -12.79
C ILE A 477 -8.32 16.36 -11.68
N ALA A 478 -8.27 16.93 -10.48
CA ALA A 478 -9.11 16.50 -9.36
C ALA A 478 -10.61 16.63 -9.68
N PHE A 479 -11.01 17.74 -10.28
CA PHE A 479 -12.40 17.96 -10.70
C PHE A 479 -12.86 16.94 -11.75
N ILE A 480 -12.05 16.69 -12.77
CA ILE A 480 -12.34 15.68 -13.79
C ILE A 480 -12.46 14.29 -13.14
N ALA A 481 -11.51 13.91 -12.27
CA ALA A 481 -11.54 12.63 -11.59
C ALA A 481 -12.77 12.45 -10.69
N LEU A 482 -13.25 13.53 -10.06
CA LEU A 482 -14.46 13.50 -9.24
C LEU A 482 -15.73 13.37 -10.09
N VAL A 483 -15.81 14.06 -11.23
CA VAL A 483 -17.02 14.16 -12.05
C VAL A 483 -17.15 13.01 -13.05
N ALA A 484 -16.04 12.50 -13.57
CA ALA A 484 -16.03 11.46 -14.61
C ALA A 484 -16.89 10.22 -14.28
N PRO A 485 -16.86 9.63 -13.06
CA PRO A 485 -17.69 8.48 -12.72
C PRO A 485 -19.19 8.77 -12.82
N PHE A 486 -19.62 9.96 -12.44
CA PHE A 486 -21.03 10.35 -12.50
C PHE A 486 -21.51 10.56 -13.94
N VAL A 487 -20.68 11.19 -14.77
CA VAL A 487 -20.97 11.38 -16.20
C VAL A 487 -21.04 10.03 -16.94
N MET A 488 -20.06 9.15 -16.69
CA MET A 488 -20.03 7.81 -17.31
C MET A 488 -21.23 6.94 -16.89
N SER A 489 -21.61 7.00 -15.61
CA SER A 489 -22.80 6.30 -15.10
C SER A 489 -24.08 6.82 -15.74
N GLY A 490 -24.20 8.15 -15.95
CA GLY A 490 -25.32 8.76 -16.66
C GLY A 490 -25.39 8.31 -18.13
N LEU A 491 -24.26 8.34 -18.84
CA LEU A 491 -24.19 7.91 -20.24
C LEU A 491 -24.54 6.43 -20.44
N ASN A 492 -24.11 5.55 -19.53
CA ASN A 492 -24.44 4.13 -19.58
C ASN A 492 -25.93 3.86 -19.33
N LYS A 493 -26.59 4.67 -18.46
CA LYS A 493 -28.04 4.58 -18.28
C LYS A 493 -28.82 5.07 -19.48
N PHE A 494 -28.34 6.08 -20.19
CA PHE A 494 -28.96 6.55 -21.45
C PHE A 494 -28.83 5.49 -22.56
N LYS A 495 -27.68 4.87 -22.73
CA LYS A 495 -27.49 3.78 -23.71
C LYS A 495 -28.35 2.55 -23.41
N ALA A 496 -28.51 2.17 -22.14
CA ALA A 496 -29.35 1.04 -21.74
C ALA A 496 -30.87 1.36 -21.81
N ALA A 497 -31.25 2.58 -22.07
CA ALA A 497 -32.65 3.00 -22.30
C ALA A 497 -33.00 3.14 -23.81
N GLU A 498 -31.98 3.09 -24.69
CA GLU A 498 -32.13 3.09 -26.14
C GLU A 498 -32.11 1.68 -26.76
N ASP A 499 -31.59 0.66 -26.03
CA ASP A 499 -31.67 -0.77 -26.37
C ASP A 499 -32.89 -1.44 -25.69
#